data_357c290fc141466b3fdf705ff9ad50de
#
_entry.id   357c290fc141466b3fdf705ff9ad50de
#
_cell.length_a   1.000
_cell.length_b   1.000
_cell.length_c   1.000
_cell.angle_alpha   90.00
_cell.angle_beta   90.00
_cell.angle_gamma   90.00
#
_symmetry.space_group_name_H-M   'P 1'
#
loop_
_entity.id
_entity.type
_entity.pdbx_description
1 polymer ?
#
loop_
_entity_poly.entity_id
_entity_poly.type
_entity_poly.pdbx_seq_one_letter_code
_entity_poly.pdbx_strand_id
1 'polypeptide(L)'
;MTNDRRSFLKQAATLAGAFSAASLFNQLHAEDWKQASKRIDHLNAEQVAADEDYWSVIQSAFTVNPNIINLNNGGVSPSPMVVQQAVARFNDLSNEGPSYFMWRILDQGREPLREKLALLAGTLPDEIAINRNATEALNTIIYGLNLEKGDEVIGTKQDYPNMIQAYRQRAMRDGIVYKQLSFDFPIENDEQIVKVYADALTPKTKILHVTHMINWVGQTMPVRKICDMAHAKGIQVVCDGAHSFGLMDYKIPDLGCDYFGTSLHKFLSAPIGSGMMWIKKEHISKIWPLLCNGDPHSGDIRKFETLGTRSFPIEQGIGEAINFQEAIGNKRKEERIRYLKNYWASKVKEIPKVRLHTSLKAQYSCAICGVSIDGMTPGELDNALFNQYKIHTVGIVWENISCVRVTPHVYTKLADLDKLVYAIEKIASSKKS
;
A
#
# COMPACT_ATOMS: atom_id res chain seq x y z
N MET A 1 2.87 -42.71 14.19
CA MET A 1 2.41 -41.65 15.11
C MET A 1 2.69 -40.21 14.63
N THR A 2 2.92 -40.00 13.36
CA THR A 2 3.24 -38.65 12.79
C THR A 2 2.06 -37.95 12.10
N ASN A 3 0.94 -38.64 11.92
CA ASN A 3 -0.26 -38.05 11.25
C ASN A 3 -1.15 -37.24 12.21
N ASP A 4 -1.03 -37.47 13.51
CA ASP A 4 -1.92 -36.85 14.50
C ASP A 4 -1.53 -35.38 14.81
N ARG A 5 -0.24 -35.08 14.81
CA ARG A 5 0.28 -33.72 15.05
C ARG A 5 -0.07 -32.74 13.91
N ARG A 6 -0.03 -33.18 12.66
CA ARG A 6 -0.39 -32.35 11.50
C ARG A 6 -1.90 -32.12 11.41
N SER A 7 -2.70 -33.12 11.78
CA SER A 7 -4.16 -33.02 11.86
C SER A 7 -4.56 -32.08 13.01
N PHE A 8 -3.94 -32.22 14.17
CA PHE A 8 -4.15 -31.32 15.32
C PHE A 8 -3.75 -29.88 15.01
N LEU A 9 -2.61 -29.64 14.36
CA LEU A 9 -2.17 -28.31 13.96
C LEU A 9 -3.09 -27.70 12.90
N LYS A 10 -3.59 -28.48 11.94
CA LYS A 10 -4.60 -28.01 10.97
C LYS A 10 -5.93 -27.68 11.64
N GLN A 11 -6.40 -28.53 12.57
CA GLN A 11 -7.63 -28.26 13.33
C GLN A 11 -7.47 -27.08 14.29
N ALA A 12 -6.31 -26.94 14.95
CA ALA A 12 -5.99 -25.79 15.79
C ALA A 12 -5.87 -24.50 14.96
N ALA A 13 -5.27 -24.54 13.77
CA ALA A 13 -5.22 -23.41 12.85
C ALA A 13 -6.61 -23.04 12.28
N THR A 14 -7.47 -24.04 12.00
CA THR A 14 -8.84 -23.81 11.55
C THR A 14 -9.71 -23.27 12.70
N LEU A 15 -9.52 -23.75 13.92
CA LEU A 15 -10.19 -23.23 15.13
C LEU A 15 -9.67 -21.82 15.49
N ALA A 16 -8.35 -21.60 15.45
CA ALA A 16 -7.76 -20.28 15.65
C ALA A 16 -8.23 -19.29 14.57
N GLY A 17 -8.33 -19.71 13.30
CA GLY A 17 -8.91 -18.91 12.22
C GLY A 17 -10.38 -18.58 12.42
N ALA A 18 -11.20 -19.54 12.89
CA ALA A 18 -12.61 -19.31 13.18
C ALA A 18 -12.83 -18.43 14.42
N PHE A 19 -12.00 -18.59 15.47
CA PHE A 19 -12.01 -17.70 16.64
C PHE A 19 -11.50 -16.29 16.30
N SER A 20 -10.50 -16.15 15.43
CA SER A 20 -10.00 -14.83 15.02
C SER A 20 -11.03 -14.06 14.19
N ALA A 21 -11.74 -14.73 13.26
CA ALA A 21 -12.79 -14.07 12.48
C ALA A 21 -13.94 -13.55 13.36
N ALA A 22 -14.30 -14.27 14.43
CA ALA A 22 -15.33 -13.83 15.39
C ALA A 22 -14.84 -12.68 16.30
N SER A 23 -13.54 -12.58 16.59
CA SER A 23 -12.96 -11.49 17.38
C SER A 23 -12.66 -10.23 16.57
N LEU A 24 -12.63 -10.34 15.23
CA LEU A 24 -12.38 -9.21 14.32
C LEU A 24 -13.50 -8.17 14.33
N PHE A 25 -14.69 -8.60 14.64
CA PHE A 25 -15.86 -7.77 14.82
C PHE A 25 -16.30 -7.91 16.27
N ASN A 26 -16.42 -6.80 16.98
CA ASN A 26 -16.88 -6.78 18.36
C ASN A 26 -17.96 -7.86 18.55
N GLN A 27 -18.04 -8.55 19.70
CA GLN A 27 -18.98 -9.66 19.93
C GLN A 27 -20.44 -9.36 19.50
N LEU A 28 -20.84 -8.09 19.49
CA LEU A 28 -22.13 -7.61 19.00
C LEU A 28 -22.30 -7.75 17.46
N HIS A 29 -21.24 -7.85 16.68
CA HIS A 29 -21.28 -7.92 15.20
C HIS A 29 -20.80 -9.26 14.62
N ALA A 30 -20.37 -10.21 15.46
CA ALA A 30 -19.86 -11.50 14.99
C ALA A 30 -20.95 -12.31 14.27
N GLU A 31 -22.20 -12.19 14.70
CA GLU A 31 -23.34 -12.86 14.06
C GLU A 31 -23.67 -12.20 12.71
N ASP A 32 -23.67 -10.87 12.66
CA ASP A 32 -23.88 -10.11 11.42
C ASP A 32 -22.81 -10.46 10.38
N TRP A 33 -21.54 -10.59 10.81
CA TRP A 33 -20.44 -11.04 9.95
C TRP A 33 -20.67 -12.45 9.38
N LYS A 34 -21.07 -13.40 10.22
CA LYS A 34 -21.36 -14.78 9.76
C LYS A 34 -22.51 -14.83 8.76
N GLN A 35 -23.56 -14.07 9.00
CA GLN A 35 -24.71 -13.98 8.10
C GLN A 35 -24.32 -13.31 6.78
N ALA A 36 -23.61 -12.18 6.84
CA ALA A 36 -23.12 -11.47 5.66
C ALA A 36 -22.19 -12.33 4.82
N SER A 37 -21.23 -13.04 5.45
CA SER A 37 -20.29 -13.92 4.76
C SER A 37 -21.00 -15.09 4.06
N LYS A 38 -21.94 -15.76 4.74
CA LYS A 38 -22.73 -16.84 4.13
C LYS A 38 -23.54 -16.39 2.92
N ARG A 39 -24.09 -15.16 2.99
CA ARG A 39 -24.89 -14.61 1.89
C ARG A 39 -24.09 -14.44 0.60
N ILE A 40 -22.79 -14.13 0.70
CA ILE A 40 -21.93 -13.86 -0.44
C ILE A 40 -21.09 -15.06 -0.90
N ASP A 41 -21.14 -16.21 -0.22
CA ASP A 41 -20.30 -17.37 -0.52
C ASP A 41 -20.43 -17.88 -1.96
N HIS A 42 -21.58 -17.67 -2.59
CA HIS A 42 -21.86 -18.08 -3.98
C HIS A 42 -21.58 -16.96 -5.01
N LEU A 43 -21.17 -15.77 -4.57
CA LEU A 43 -20.92 -14.60 -5.41
C LEU A 43 -19.43 -14.47 -5.75
N ASN A 44 -19.13 -14.02 -6.96
CA ASN A 44 -17.77 -13.62 -7.31
C ASN A 44 -17.42 -12.23 -6.71
N ALA A 45 -16.14 -11.86 -6.75
CA ALA A 45 -15.66 -10.64 -6.12
C ALA A 45 -16.29 -9.34 -6.69
N GLU A 46 -16.58 -9.31 -8.00
CA GLU A 46 -17.22 -8.18 -8.67
C GLU A 46 -18.68 -8.02 -8.20
N GLN A 47 -19.42 -9.13 -8.08
CA GLN A 47 -20.79 -9.12 -7.57
C GLN A 47 -20.84 -8.65 -6.12
N VAL A 48 -19.91 -9.13 -5.28
CA VAL A 48 -19.77 -8.69 -3.88
C VAL A 48 -19.38 -7.22 -3.80
N ALA A 49 -18.63 -6.67 -4.75
CA ALA A 49 -18.20 -5.27 -4.74
C ALA A 49 -19.35 -4.26 -4.62
N ALA A 50 -20.53 -4.58 -5.15
CA ALA A 50 -21.73 -3.73 -5.13
C ALA A 50 -22.71 -4.07 -3.99
N ASP A 51 -22.46 -5.11 -3.18
CA ASP A 51 -23.35 -5.55 -2.10
C ASP A 51 -23.23 -4.65 -0.84
N GLU A 52 -24.00 -3.57 -0.78
CA GLU A 52 -23.91 -2.59 0.33
C GLU A 52 -24.24 -3.20 1.69
N ASP A 53 -25.07 -4.23 1.80
CA ASP A 53 -25.37 -4.88 3.07
C ASP A 53 -24.15 -5.62 3.62
N TYR A 54 -23.38 -6.31 2.74
CA TYR A 54 -22.12 -6.92 3.14
C TYR A 54 -21.10 -5.86 3.59
N TRP A 55 -20.93 -4.81 2.77
CA TRP A 55 -19.95 -3.77 3.06
C TRP A 55 -20.33 -2.89 4.26
N SER A 56 -21.63 -2.80 4.61
CA SER A 56 -22.06 -2.08 5.82
C SER A 56 -21.50 -2.70 7.09
N VAL A 57 -21.38 -4.04 7.14
CA VAL A 57 -20.73 -4.77 8.25
C VAL A 57 -19.25 -4.43 8.32
N ILE A 58 -18.54 -4.40 7.19
CA ILE A 58 -17.13 -3.98 7.13
C ILE A 58 -16.95 -2.52 7.55
N GLN A 59 -17.83 -1.63 7.09
CA GLN A 59 -17.82 -0.20 7.44
C GLN A 59 -17.96 0.02 8.95
N SER A 60 -18.78 -0.77 9.63
CA SER A 60 -18.99 -0.69 11.08
C SER A 60 -17.73 -1.01 11.91
N ALA A 61 -16.74 -1.67 11.33
CA ALA A 61 -15.47 -1.96 11.99
C ALA A 61 -14.52 -0.75 12.10
N PHE A 62 -14.88 0.41 11.51
CA PHE A 62 -14.04 1.60 11.51
C PHE A 62 -14.62 2.73 12.36
N THR A 63 -13.78 3.40 13.16
CA THR A 63 -14.13 4.55 13.99
C THR A 63 -13.78 5.87 13.30
N VAL A 64 -14.39 6.13 12.15
CA VAL A 64 -14.14 7.36 11.40
C VAL A 64 -14.99 8.54 11.88
N ASN A 65 -14.49 9.76 11.72
CA ASN A 65 -15.23 10.97 12.11
C ASN A 65 -16.47 11.14 11.21
N PRO A 66 -17.69 11.18 11.77
CA PRO A 66 -18.91 11.28 11.00
C PRO A 66 -19.11 12.64 10.29
N ASN A 67 -18.41 13.68 10.72
CA ASN A 67 -18.53 15.05 10.19
C ASN A 67 -17.56 15.34 9.03
N ILE A 68 -16.63 14.43 8.73
CA ILE A 68 -15.66 14.57 7.65
C ILE A 68 -15.70 13.33 6.77
N ILE A 69 -15.99 13.53 5.50
CA ILE A 69 -15.86 12.47 4.49
C ILE A 69 -14.37 12.37 4.10
N ASN A 70 -13.69 11.34 4.62
CA ASN A 70 -12.28 11.13 4.31
C ASN A 70 -12.10 10.37 3.00
N LEU A 71 -11.61 11.07 1.99
CA LEU A 71 -11.25 10.54 0.67
C LEU A 71 -9.77 10.74 0.35
N ASN A 72 -8.91 10.79 1.39
CA ASN A 72 -7.44 10.85 1.27
C ASN A 72 -6.75 9.63 1.89
N ASN A 73 -7.32 8.43 1.71
CA ASN A 73 -6.76 7.19 2.27
C ASN A 73 -5.43 6.76 1.62
N GLY A 74 -5.07 7.33 0.48
CA GLY A 74 -3.75 7.17 -0.12
C GLY A 74 -2.61 7.80 0.68
N GLY A 75 -2.87 8.78 1.56
CA GLY A 75 -1.89 9.30 2.50
C GLY A 75 -1.65 8.30 3.63
N VAL A 76 -2.64 8.14 4.47
CA VAL A 76 -2.73 7.15 5.57
C VAL A 76 -4.18 6.69 5.65
N SER A 77 -4.42 5.41 5.90
CA SER A 77 -5.77 4.86 6.12
C SER A 77 -6.01 4.63 7.60
N PRO A 78 -7.26 4.78 8.09
CA PRO A 78 -7.59 4.40 9.46
C PRO A 78 -7.46 2.88 9.64
N SER A 79 -7.04 2.48 10.84
CA SER A 79 -7.07 1.08 11.25
C SER A 79 -8.47 0.70 11.73
N PRO A 80 -8.97 -0.52 11.47
CA PRO A 80 -10.20 -1.01 12.07
C PRO A 80 -10.07 -1.14 13.60
N MET A 81 -11.20 -1.14 14.31
CA MET A 81 -11.24 -1.17 15.78
C MET A 81 -10.44 -2.31 16.39
N VAL A 82 -10.47 -3.49 15.80
CA VAL A 82 -9.72 -4.65 16.29
C VAL A 82 -8.22 -4.40 16.31
N VAL A 83 -7.69 -3.70 15.30
CA VAL A 83 -6.27 -3.30 15.22
C VAL A 83 -5.95 -2.25 16.29
N GLN A 84 -6.81 -1.24 16.46
CA GLN A 84 -6.65 -0.20 17.49
C GLN A 84 -6.63 -0.82 18.89
N GLN A 85 -7.56 -1.73 19.17
CA GLN A 85 -7.65 -2.45 20.44
C GLN A 85 -6.43 -3.35 20.69
N ALA A 86 -5.89 -3.99 19.65
CA ALA A 86 -4.67 -4.79 19.76
C ALA A 86 -3.48 -3.90 20.17
N VAL A 87 -3.30 -2.76 19.51
CA VAL A 87 -2.23 -1.80 19.87
C VAL A 87 -2.38 -1.35 21.33
N ALA A 88 -3.60 -1.03 21.77
CA ALA A 88 -3.86 -0.62 23.14
C ALA A 88 -3.48 -1.74 24.15
N ARG A 89 -3.96 -2.97 23.94
CA ARG A 89 -3.63 -4.12 24.81
C ARG A 89 -2.14 -4.38 24.91
N PHE A 90 -1.42 -4.35 23.79
CA PHE A 90 0.04 -4.57 23.79
C PHE A 90 0.80 -3.40 24.41
N ASN A 91 0.27 -2.18 24.32
CA ASN A 91 0.82 -1.04 25.02
C ASN A 91 0.66 -1.19 26.55
N ASP A 92 -0.52 -1.59 27.01
CA ASP A 92 -0.77 -1.84 28.43
C ASP A 92 0.16 -2.96 28.96
N LEU A 93 0.23 -4.09 28.25
CA LEU A 93 1.15 -5.18 28.58
C LEU A 93 2.61 -4.71 28.64
N SER A 94 3.04 -3.88 27.68
CA SER A 94 4.40 -3.34 27.70
C SER A 94 4.69 -2.52 28.95
N ASN A 95 3.71 -1.80 29.48
CA ASN A 95 3.87 -0.95 30.68
C ASN A 95 3.80 -1.73 32.01
N GLU A 96 3.31 -2.96 32.04
CA GLU A 96 3.35 -3.81 33.24
C GLU A 96 4.78 -4.19 33.66
N GLY A 97 5.74 -4.22 32.73
CA GLY A 97 7.16 -4.49 32.97
C GLY A 97 7.97 -4.31 31.69
N PRO A 98 8.32 -3.06 31.30
CA PRO A 98 8.73 -2.74 29.92
C PRO A 98 9.86 -3.60 29.38
N SER A 99 11.00 -3.71 30.09
CA SER A 99 12.14 -4.48 29.58
C SER A 99 11.87 -5.97 29.50
N TYR A 100 11.01 -6.51 30.36
CA TYR A 100 10.66 -7.91 30.34
C TYR A 100 9.69 -8.24 29.20
N PHE A 101 8.53 -7.55 29.16
CA PHE A 101 7.49 -7.84 28.17
C PHE A 101 7.93 -7.48 26.76
N MET A 102 8.61 -6.35 26.58
CA MET A 102 9.09 -5.94 25.25
C MET A 102 10.10 -6.94 24.67
N TRP A 103 11.16 -7.28 25.42
CA TRP A 103 12.27 -8.06 24.87
C TRP A 103 12.08 -9.56 24.95
N ARG A 104 11.37 -10.05 25.98
CA ARG A 104 11.22 -11.50 26.18
C ARG A 104 9.92 -12.06 25.64
N ILE A 105 8.91 -11.23 25.43
CA ILE A 105 7.58 -11.66 24.98
C ILE A 105 7.27 -11.08 23.60
N LEU A 106 7.16 -9.76 23.48
CA LEU A 106 6.68 -9.12 22.24
C LEU A 106 7.70 -9.20 21.10
N ASP A 107 9.01 -9.19 21.40
CA ASP A 107 10.04 -9.37 20.37
C ASP A 107 9.97 -10.76 19.74
N GLN A 108 9.64 -11.78 20.53
CA GLN A 108 9.43 -13.14 20.02
C GLN A 108 8.20 -13.23 19.10
N GLY A 109 7.21 -12.38 19.30
CA GLY A 109 6.01 -12.28 18.45
C GLY A 109 6.27 -11.79 17.02
N ARG A 110 7.48 -11.30 16.74
CA ARG A 110 7.86 -10.84 15.38
C ARG A 110 7.99 -11.99 14.38
N GLU A 111 8.41 -13.16 14.80
CA GLU A 111 8.57 -14.29 13.89
C GLU A 111 7.23 -14.82 13.36
N PRO A 112 6.21 -15.11 14.20
CA PRO A 112 4.88 -15.42 13.70
C PRO A 112 4.25 -14.30 12.86
N LEU A 113 4.54 -13.03 13.17
CA LEU A 113 4.11 -11.90 12.35
C LEU A 113 4.79 -11.90 10.98
N ARG A 114 6.08 -12.17 10.92
CA ARG A 114 6.86 -12.31 9.68
C ARG A 114 6.30 -13.41 8.80
N GLU A 115 5.95 -14.57 9.39
CA GLU A 115 5.30 -15.68 8.68
C GLU A 115 3.96 -15.24 8.05
N LYS A 116 3.13 -14.52 8.79
CA LYS A 116 1.86 -13.97 8.26
C LYS A 116 2.07 -12.98 7.12
N LEU A 117 3.03 -12.07 7.27
CA LEU A 117 3.39 -11.13 6.20
C LEU A 117 3.90 -11.86 4.96
N ALA A 118 4.75 -12.88 5.13
CA ALA A 118 5.27 -13.67 4.03
C ALA A 118 4.15 -14.45 3.31
N LEU A 119 3.21 -15.03 4.04
CA LEU A 119 2.04 -15.70 3.46
C LEU A 119 1.17 -14.73 2.64
N LEU A 120 0.89 -13.54 3.21
CA LEU A 120 0.15 -12.50 2.50
C LEU A 120 0.89 -12.05 1.23
N ALA A 121 2.20 -11.85 1.34
CA ALA A 121 3.08 -11.40 0.25
C ALA A 121 3.40 -12.51 -0.78
N GLY A 122 3.16 -13.78 -0.46
CA GLY A 122 3.49 -14.94 -1.31
C GLY A 122 4.98 -15.25 -1.38
N THR A 123 5.72 -14.99 -0.29
CA THR A 123 7.18 -15.13 -0.21
C THR A 123 7.60 -15.99 0.99
N LEU A 124 8.90 -16.08 1.23
CA LEU A 124 9.44 -16.75 2.41
C LEU A 124 9.62 -15.77 3.58
N PRO A 125 9.43 -16.22 4.85
CA PRO A 125 9.66 -15.36 6.02
C PRO A 125 11.09 -14.78 6.05
N ASP A 126 12.08 -15.55 5.64
CA ASP A 126 13.50 -15.13 5.59
C ASP A 126 13.82 -14.07 4.52
N GLU A 127 12.82 -13.59 3.80
CA GLU A 127 12.92 -12.50 2.81
C GLU A 127 12.23 -11.21 3.27
N ILE A 128 11.54 -11.25 4.42
CA ILE A 128 10.73 -10.14 4.95
C ILE A 128 11.42 -9.48 6.15
N ALA A 129 11.63 -8.16 6.07
CA ALA A 129 11.96 -7.33 7.22
C ALA A 129 10.79 -6.41 7.59
N ILE A 130 10.53 -6.27 8.90
CA ILE A 130 9.48 -5.41 9.44
C ILE A 130 10.09 -4.01 9.66
N ASN A 131 9.49 -3.01 9.01
CA ASN A 131 9.92 -1.62 9.05
C ASN A 131 8.78 -0.71 9.54
N ARG A 132 9.07 0.59 9.68
CA ARG A 132 8.07 1.59 10.11
C ARG A 132 7.23 2.15 8.97
N ASN A 133 7.75 2.13 7.75
CA ASN A 133 7.06 2.62 6.54
C ASN A 133 7.88 2.30 5.28
N ALA A 134 7.30 2.59 4.10
CA ALA A 134 7.98 2.43 2.82
C ALA A 134 9.25 3.28 2.69
N THR A 135 9.29 4.48 3.30
CA THR A 135 10.48 5.33 3.24
C THR A 135 11.67 4.66 3.91
N GLU A 136 11.50 4.09 5.10
CA GLU A 136 12.57 3.32 5.76
C GLU A 136 12.97 2.10 4.94
N ALA A 137 12.00 1.30 4.50
CA ALA A 137 12.22 0.08 3.71
C ALA A 137 13.02 0.38 2.44
N LEU A 138 12.55 1.33 1.63
CA LEU A 138 13.17 1.67 0.35
C LEU A 138 14.51 2.42 0.55
N ASN A 139 14.64 3.28 1.55
CA ASN A 139 15.93 3.91 1.86
C ASN A 139 16.96 2.89 2.32
N THR A 140 16.56 1.85 3.08
CA THR A 140 17.46 0.76 3.44
C THR A 140 17.99 0.07 2.19
N ILE A 141 17.14 -0.21 1.21
CA ILE A 141 17.56 -0.77 -0.07
C ILE A 141 18.46 0.22 -0.82
N ILE A 142 17.99 1.45 -1.05
CA ILE A 142 18.68 2.46 -1.86
C ILE A 142 20.09 2.76 -1.33
N TYR A 143 20.24 2.93 -0.02
CA TYR A 143 21.55 3.20 0.60
C TYR A 143 22.41 1.94 0.76
N GLY A 144 21.77 0.78 0.84
CA GLY A 144 22.45 -0.51 0.97
C GLY A 144 22.96 -1.12 -0.34
N LEU A 145 22.47 -0.67 -1.49
CA LEU A 145 22.91 -1.12 -2.81
C LEU A 145 24.38 -0.79 -3.03
N ASN A 146 25.18 -1.79 -3.43
CA ASN A 146 26.59 -1.63 -3.75
C ASN A 146 26.75 -1.07 -5.17
N LEU A 147 26.66 0.26 -5.28
CA LEU A 147 26.79 1.02 -6.52
C LEU A 147 28.09 1.84 -6.50
N GLU A 148 28.79 1.88 -7.63
CA GLU A 148 30.05 2.60 -7.81
C GLU A 148 29.80 3.95 -8.50
N LYS A 149 30.82 4.82 -8.43
CA LYS A 149 30.81 6.10 -9.15
C LYS A 149 30.61 5.88 -10.66
N GLY A 150 29.58 6.52 -11.19
CA GLY A 150 29.21 6.43 -12.61
C GLY A 150 28.19 5.34 -12.93
N ASP A 151 27.85 4.45 -11.99
CA ASP A 151 26.71 3.53 -12.16
C ASP A 151 25.41 4.33 -12.29
N GLU A 152 24.52 3.88 -13.17
CA GLU A 152 23.28 4.58 -13.46
C GLU A 152 22.09 3.91 -12.75
N VAL A 153 21.25 4.75 -12.16
CA VAL A 153 19.93 4.40 -11.63
C VAL A 153 18.89 5.18 -12.40
N ILE A 154 17.83 4.51 -12.85
CA ILE A 154 16.72 5.13 -13.57
C ILE A 154 15.45 5.00 -12.73
N GLY A 155 14.82 6.13 -12.41
CA GLY A 155 13.49 6.25 -11.85
C GLY A 155 12.64 7.20 -12.67
N THR A 156 11.58 7.73 -12.07
CA THR A 156 10.68 8.68 -12.75
C THR A 156 10.55 10.00 -11.98
N LYS A 157 10.18 11.06 -12.67
CA LYS A 157 9.82 12.33 -12.04
C LYS A 157 8.55 12.19 -11.18
N GLN A 158 7.73 11.19 -11.48
CA GLN A 158 6.47 10.92 -10.80
C GLN A 158 6.61 9.98 -9.60
N ASP A 159 7.83 9.49 -9.30
CA ASP A 159 8.10 8.73 -8.06
C ASP A 159 7.89 9.59 -6.81
N TYR A 160 7.77 8.92 -5.66
CA TYR A 160 7.58 9.62 -4.39
C TYR A 160 8.82 10.47 -4.04
N PRO A 161 8.66 11.73 -3.58
CA PRO A 161 9.75 12.66 -3.37
C PRO A 161 10.90 12.12 -2.52
N ASN A 162 10.60 11.34 -1.47
CA ASN A 162 11.65 10.80 -0.59
C ASN A 162 12.54 9.78 -1.31
N MET A 163 12.02 9.05 -2.32
CA MET A 163 12.84 8.13 -3.12
C MET A 163 13.71 8.91 -4.10
N ILE A 164 13.15 9.94 -4.74
CA ILE A 164 13.91 10.85 -5.60
C ILE A 164 15.06 11.49 -4.82
N GLN A 165 14.80 12.01 -3.61
CA GLN A 165 15.81 12.64 -2.78
C GLN A 165 16.88 11.64 -2.29
N ALA A 166 16.51 10.40 -1.99
CA ALA A 166 17.47 9.36 -1.61
C ALA A 166 18.48 9.08 -2.73
N TYR A 167 18.01 8.91 -3.98
CA TYR A 167 18.91 8.74 -5.12
C TYR A 167 19.73 9.99 -5.45
N ARG A 168 19.16 11.20 -5.31
CA ARG A 168 19.90 12.45 -5.46
C ARG A 168 20.98 12.59 -4.41
N GLN A 169 20.71 12.21 -3.17
CA GLN A 169 21.72 12.22 -2.09
C GLN A 169 22.84 11.20 -2.40
N ARG A 170 22.51 10.00 -2.90
CA ARG A 170 23.53 9.05 -3.37
C ARG A 170 24.35 9.58 -4.53
N ALA A 171 23.72 10.28 -5.47
CA ALA A 171 24.44 10.92 -6.57
C ALA A 171 25.46 11.95 -6.07
N MET A 172 25.08 12.78 -5.09
CA MET A 172 26.00 13.76 -4.47
C MET A 172 27.10 13.12 -3.63
N ARG A 173 26.79 12.06 -2.88
CA ARG A 173 27.72 11.43 -1.94
C ARG A 173 28.63 10.41 -2.63
N ASP A 174 28.05 9.54 -3.45
CA ASP A 174 28.72 8.35 -4.00
C ASP A 174 29.07 8.51 -5.48
N GLY A 175 28.57 9.57 -6.13
CA GLY A 175 28.86 9.86 -7.55
C GLY A 175 28.13 8.97 -8.54
N ILE A 176 27.05 8.29 -8.13
CA ILE A 176 26.17 7.58 -9.08
C ILE A 176 25.44 8.58 -9.98
N VAL A 177 24.91 8.12 -11.08
CA VAL A 177 24.11 8.91 -12.02
C VAL A 177 22.64 8.55 -11.86
N TYR A 178 21.82 9.50 -11.35
CA TYR A 178 20.38 9.30 -11.25
C TYR A 178 19.65 9.97 -12.40
N LYS A 179 18.98 9.18 -13.24
CA LYS A 179 18.18 9.61 -14.38
C LYS A 179 16.70 9.51 -14.04
N GLN A 180 15.91 10.49 -14.46
CA GLN A 180 14.48 10.52 -14.25
C GLN A 180 13.72 10.55 -15.57
N LEU A 181 12.92 9.52 -15.83
CA LEU A 181 11.95 9.49 -16.91
C LEU A 181 10.75 10.38 -16.57
N SER A 182 9.93 10.71 -17.55
CA SER A 182 8.67 11.43 -17.34
C SER A 182 7.56 10.77 -18.14
N PHE A 183 6.37 10.71 -17.55
CA PHE A 183 5.18 10.14 -18.15
C PHE A 183 4.02 11.13 -18.11
N ASP A 184 3.24 11.17 -19.17
CA ASP A 184 1.97 11.91 -19.24
C ASP A 184 0.82 10.94 -19.02
N PHE A 185 0.30 10.90 -17.78
CA PHE A 185 -0.78 9.99 -17.39
C PHE A 185 -2.18 10.52 -17.72
N PRO A 186 -3.17 9.66 -17.98
CA PRO A 186 -3.12 8.19 -17.94
C PRO A 186 -2.54 7.58 -19.22
N ILE A 187 -1.82 6.47 -19.08
CA ILE A 187 -1.31 5.67 -20.20
C ILE A 187 -1.99 4.30 -20.16
N GLU A 188 -2.68 3.95 -21.25
CA GLU A 188 -3.39 2.68 -21.39
C GLU A 188 -2.70 1.73 -22.39
N ASN A 189 -1.37 1.73 -22.36
CA ASN A 189 -0.53 0.89 -23.19
C ASN A 189 0.76 0.51 -22.44
N ASP A 190 0.83 -0.73 -21.97
CA ASP A 190 1.98 -1.26 -21.24
C ASP A 190 3.27 -1.20 -22.06
N GLU A 191 3.19 -1.53 -23.35
CA GLU A 191 4.36 -1.57 -24.23
C GLU A 191 4.98 -0.18 -24.43
N GLN A 192 4.15 0.86 -24.45
CA GLN A 192 4.62 2.24 -24.46
C GLN A 192 5.42 2.56 -23.19
N ILE A 193 4.92 2.15 -22.02
CA ILE A 193 5.61 2.37 -20.75
C ILE A 193 6.95 1.62 -20.73
N VAL A 194 6.94 0.33 -21.08
CA VAL A 194 8.15 -0.51 -21.12
C VAL A 194 9.17 0.06 -22.08
N LYS A 195 8.74 0.51 -23.27
CA LYS A 195 9.62 1.12 -24.26
C LYS A 195 10.35 2.36 -23.73
N VAL A 196 9.67 3.24 -22.97
CA VAL A 196 10.32 4.43 -22.39
C VAL A 196 11.45 4.05 -21.45
N TYR A 197 11.27 2.99 -20.62
CA TYR A 197 12.36 2.47 -19.78
C TYR A 197 13.46 1.85 -20.65
N ALA A 198 13.10 1.03 -21.63
CA ALA A 198 14.06 0.32 -22.48
C ALA A 198 14.97 1.27 -23.27
N ASP A 199 14.40 2.34 -23.82
CA ASP A 199 15.14 3.36 -24.61
C ASP A 199 16.12 4.17 -23.73
N ALA A 200 15.91 4.25 -22.43
CA ALA A 200 16.75 5.00 -21.50
C ALA A 200 17.96 4.20 -20.98
N LEU A 201 17.97 2.87 -21.17
CA LEU A 201 19.03 2.01 -20.67
C LEU A 201 20.38 2.25 -21.37
N THR A 202 21.45 2.19 -20.59
CA THR A 202 22.83 2.20 -21.08
C THR A 202 23.61 1.04 -20.47
N PRO A 203 24.83 0.73 -20.95
CA PRO A 203 25.70 -0.28 -20.33
C PRO A 203 26.05 0.02 -18.86
N LYS A 204 25.85 1.26 -18.39
CA LYS A 204 26.10 1.68 -17.01
C LYS A 204 24.85 1.53 -16.10
N THR A 205 23.68 1.28 -16.67
CA THR A 205 22.44 1.12 -15.90
C THR A 205 22.52 -0.14 -15.05
N LYS A 206 22.35 -0.01 -13.74
CA LYS A 206 22.38 -1.11 -12.76
C LYS A 206 21.04 -1.36 -12.13
N ILE A 207 20.26 -0.29 -11.90
CA ILE A 207 19.01 -0.34 -11.14
C ILE A 207 17.92 0.42 -11.90
N LEU A 208 16.73 -0.18 -11.96
CA LEU A 208 15.48 0.55 -12.20
C LEU A 208 14.72 0.70 -10.88
N HIS A 209 14.24 1.91 -10.57
CA HIS A 209 13.26 2.15 -9.53
C HIS A 209 11.89 2.28 -10.18
N VAL A 210 10.94 1.44 -9.78
CA VAL A 210 9.60 1.39 -10.39
C VAL A 210 8.55 1.48 -9.29
N THR A 211 7.75 2.55 -9.30
CA THR A 211 6.58 2.68 -8.44
C THR A 211 5.43 1.86 -9.04
N HIS A 212 4.94 0.82 -8.34
CA HIS A 212 3.89 -0.07 -8.86
C HIS A 212 2.57 0.67 -9.10
N MET A 213 2.17 1.56 -8.17
CA MET A 213 1.02 2.45 -8.36
C MET A 213 1.45 3.89 -8.08
N ILE A 214 1.42 4.72 -9.11
CA ILE A 214 1.78 6.15 -8.99
C ILE A 214 0.80 6.85 -8.05
N ASN A 215 1.30 7.30 -6.93
CA ASN A 215 0.51 7.84 -5.82
C ASN A 215 -0.26 9.13 -6.15
N TRP A 216 0.14 9.84 -7.19
CA TRP A 216 -0.47 11.11 -7.57
C TRP A 216 -1.80 10.94 -8.30
N VAL A 217 -1.86 9.99 -9.22
CA VAL A 217 -2.98 9.78 -10.13
C VAL A 217 -3.49 8.33 -10.16
N GLY A 218 -2.84 7.42 -9.45
CA GLY A 218 -3.28 6.02 -9.36
C GLY A 218 -3.00 5.17 -10.61
N GLN A 219 -2.10 5.61 -11.49
CA GLN A 219 -1.64 4.77 -12.61
C GLN A 219 -0.93 3.53 -12.09
N THR A 220 -1.41 2.36 -12.46
CA THR A 220 -0.72 1.08 -12.25
C THR A 220 0.31 0.88 -13.35
N MET A 221 1.57 0.63 -12.97
CA MET A 221 2.68 0.40 -13.88
C MET A 221 2.84 -1.10 -14.16
N PRO A 222 3.23 -1.50 -15.38
CA PRO A 222 3.41 -2.90 -15.76
C PRO A 222 4.74 -3.46 -15.23
N VAL A 223 4.87 -3.55 -13.88
CA VAL A 223 6.14 -3.89 -13.19
C VAL A 223 6.74 -5.18 -13.72
N ARG A 224 5.94 -6.24 -13.91
CA ARG A 224 6.42 -7.53 -14.42
C ARG A 224 7.11 -7.38 -15.78
N LYS A 225 6.49 -6.69 -16.73
CA LYS A 225 7.06 -6.48 -18.06
C LYS A 225 8.34 -5.63 -18.01
N ILE A 226 8.38 -4.63 -17.10
CA ILE A 226 9.59 -3.81 -16.88
C ILE A 226 10.70 -4.67 -16.28
N CYS A 227 10.40 -5.55 -15.32
CA CYS A 227 11.37 -6.47 -14.73
C CYS A 227 11.93 -7.45 -15.78
N ASP A 228 11.06 -8.08 -16.58
CA ASP A 228 11.50 -9.02 -17.61
C ASP A 228 12.45 -8.33 -18.63
N MET A 229 12.15 -7.10 -19.03
CA MET A 229 13.00 -6.29 -19.91
C MET A 229 14.33 -5.92 -19.25
N ALA A 230 14.32 -5.53 -17.96
CA ALA A 230 15.51 -5.16 -17.21
C ALA A 230 16.45 -6.36 -16.97
N HIS A 231 15.87 -7.48 -16.52
CA HIS A 231 16.61 -8.71 -16.23
C HIS A 231 17.26 -9.32 -17.49
N ALA A 232 16.65 -9.20 -18.66
CA ALA A 232 17.26 -9.60 -19.93
C ALA A 232 18.58 -8.84 -20.21
N LYS A 233 18.85 -7.75 -19.48
CA LYS A 233 20.09 -6.94 -19.58
C LYS A 233 20.92 -6.96 -18.29
N GLY A 234 20.58 -7.84 -17.33
CA GLY A 234 21.29 -7.96 -16.04
C GLY A 234 21.04 -6.78 -15.08
N ILE A 235 19.97 -6.02 -15.28
CA ILE A 235 19.60 -4.85 -14.46
C ILE A 235 18.60 -5.27 -13.40
N GLN A 236 18.83 -4.89 -12.14
CA GLN A 236 17.94 -5.19 -11.03
C GLN A 236 16.84 -4.13 -10.87
N VAL A 237 15.72 -4.53 -10.25
CA VAL A 237 14.54 -3.67 -10.09
C VAL A 237 14.16 -3.52 -8.62
N VAL A 238 14.10 -2.26 -8.16
CA VAL A 238 13.51 -1.85 -6.88
C VAL A 238 12.07 -1.43 -7.12
N CYS A 239 11.13 -2.09 -6.47
CA CYS A 239 9.70 -1.79 -6.60
C CYS A 239 9.18 -1.04 -5.36
N ASP A 240 8.60 0.13 -5.57
CA ASP A 240 7.80 0.84 -4.56
C ASP A 240 6.35 0.37 -4.61
N GLY A 241 5.98 -0.47 -3.63
CA GLY A 241 4.64 -1.02 -3.47
C GLY A 241 3.77 -0.28 -2.46
N ALA A 242 4.15 0.94 -2.04
CA ALA A 242 3.49 1.66 -0.95
C ALA A 242 1.98 1.89 -1.16
N HIS A 243 1.50 1.94 -2.39
CA HIS A 243 0.09 2.15 -2.72
C HIS A 243 -0.61 0.93 -3.31
N SER A 244 0.10 -0.16 -3.56
CA SER A 244 -0.46 -1.37 -4.16
C SER A 244 -0.61 -2.54 -3.19
N PHE A 245 0.30 -2.68 -2.21
CA PHE A 245 0.24 -3.76 -1.23
C PHE A 245 -0.95 -3.61 -0.27
N GLY A 246 -1.66 -4.72 -0.03
CA GLY A 246 -2.89 -4.73 0.75
C GLY A 246 -4.10 -4.08 0.05
N LEU A 247 -3.94 -3.57 -1.17
CA LEU A 247 -4.99 -3.04 -2.04
C LEU A 247 -5.30 -3.98 -3.18
N MET A 248 -4.29 -4.33 -3.97
CA MET A 248 -4.41 -5.17 -5.15
C MET A 248 -4.08 -6.63 -4.81
N ASP A 249 -4.75 -7.56 -5.47
CA ASP A 249 -4.56 -8.99 -5.27
C ASP A 249 -3.42 -9.52 -6.16
N TYR A 250 -2.21 -9.46 -5.65
CA TYR A 250 -1.01 -10.03 -6.27
C TYR A 250 -0.07 -10.59 -5.19
N LYS A 251 0.87 -11.40 -5.59
CA LYS A 251 2.01 -11.81 -4.77
C LYS A 251 3.27 -11.09 -5.25
N ILE A 252 4.18 -10.73 -4.33
CA ILE A 252 5.40 -9.99 -4.69
C ILE A 252 6.20 -10.68 -5.81
N PRO A 253 6.37 -12.03 -5.82
CA PRO A 253 7.03 -12.73 -6.92
C PRO A 253 6.38 -12.55 -8.29
N ASP A 254 5.06 -12.28 -8.34
CA ASP A 254 4.35 -12.04 -9.62
C ASP A 254 4.86 -10.76 -10.31
N LEU A 255 5.37 -9.80 -9.55
CA LEU A 255 5.94 -8.56 -10.06
C LEU A 255 7.32 -8.76 -10.70
N GLY A 256 8.05 -9.81 -10.29
CA GLY A 256 9.38 -10.11 -10.81
C GLY A 256 10.49 -9.20 -10.30
N CYS A 257 10.25 -8.27 -9.38
CA CYS A 257 11.26 -7.36 -8.84
C CYS A 257 12.27 -8.09 -7.94
N ASP A 258 13.41 -7.43 -7.67
CA ASP A 258 14.48 -7.96 -6.81
C ASP A 258 14.37 -7.45 -5.38
N TYR A 259 13.78 -6.27 -5.24
CA TYR A 259 13.58 -5.55 -3.99
C TYR A 259 12.20 -4.91 -3.96
N PHE A 260 11.58 -4.88 -2.78
CA PHE A 260 10.26 -4.29 -2.61
C PHE A 260 10.15 -3.59 -1.26
N GLY A 261 9.50 -2.43 -1.23
CA GLY A 261 9.20 -1.70 0.00
C GLY A 261 7.77 -1.20 0.02
N THR A 262 7.12 -1.27 1.20
CA THR A 262 5.73 -0.81 1.34
C THR A 262 5.42 -0.25 2.72
N SER A 263 4.36 0.56 2.79
CA SER A 263 3.73 1.04 4.02
C SER A 263 2.48 0.22 4.32
N LEU A 264 2.42 -0.43 5.48
CA LEU A 264 1.29 -1.27 5.88
C LEU A 264 0.11 -0.45 6.42
N HIS A 265 0.37 0.79 6.89
CA HIS A 265 -0.65 1.72 7.40
C HIS A 265 -1.46 2.45 6.31
N LYS A 266 -1.31 2.04 5.04
CA LYS A 266 -2.15 2.52 3.94
C LYS A 266 -3.27 1.51 3.69
N PHE A 267 -3.26 0.80 2.59
CA PHE A 267 -4.38 -0.06 2.23
C PHE A 267 -4.50 -1.35 3.05
N LEU A 268 -3.45 -1.84 3.70
CA LEU A 268 -3.59 -2.94 4.66
C LEU A 268 -4.29 -2.48 5.95
N SER A 269 -4.38 -1.16 6.20
CA SER A 269 -4.98 -0.57 7.41
C SER A 269 -4.32 -1.03 8.71
N ALA A 270 -3.02 -1.36 8.66
CA ALA A 270 -2.22 -1.66 9.83
C ALA A 270 -1.97 -0.38 10.67
N PRO A 271 -1.46 -0.49 11.89
CA PRO A 271 -1.19 0.69 12.71
C PRO A 271 -0.26 1.70 12.03
N ILE A 272 -0.47 3.00 12.29
CA ILE A 272 0.39 4.07 11.77
C ILE A 272 1.82 3.84 12.27
N GLY A 273 2.79 3.94 11.37
CA GLY A 273 4.18 3.64 11.67
C GLY A 273 4.55 2.16 11.46
N SER A 274 3.85 1.46 10.57
CA SER A 274 4.14 0.10 10.14
C SER A 274 4.48 0.02 8.66
N GLY A 275 5.44 -0.80 8.30
CA GLY A 275 5.92 -1.03 6.95
C GLY A 275 6.60 -2.39 6.82
N MET A 276 6.98 -2.73 5.60
CA MET A 276 7.62 -3.99 5.26
C MET A 276 8.61 -3.77 4.11
N MET A 277 9.74 -4.44 4.20
CA MET A 277 10.72 -4.61 3.13
C MET A 277 10.78 -6.09 2.75
N TRP A 278 10.84 -6.37 1.45
CA TRP A 278 11.18 -7.67 0.91
C TRP A 278 12.43 -7.57 0.04
N ILE A 279 13.31 -8.53 0.22
CA ILE A 279 14.53 -8.68 -0.58
C ILE A 279 14.62 -10.13 -1.02
N LYS A 280 14.80 -10.35 -2.31
CA LYS A 280 15.04 -11.66 -2.88
C LYS A 280 16.25 -12.33 -2.19
N LYS A 281 16.12 -13.59 -1.78
CA LYS A 281 17.06 -14.29 -0.89
C LYS A 281 18.54 -14.12 -1.28
N GLU A 282 18.84 -14.26 -2.58
CA GLU A 282 20.22 -14.16 -3.10
C GLU A 282 20.82 -12.75 -3.05
N HIS A 283 20.02 -11.75 -2.72
CA HIS A 283 20.48 -10.35 -2.64
C HIS A 283 20.67 -9.86 -1.21
N ILE A 284 20.15 -10.55 -0.20
CA ILE A 284 20.19 -10.10 1.20
C ILE A 284 21.62 -9.80 1.66
N SER A 285 22.58 -10.71 1.42
CA SER A 285 23.97 -10.54 1.83
C SER A 285 24.71 -9.40 1.12
N LYS A 286 24.17 -8.92 -0.01
CA LYS A 286 24.77 -7.87 -0.84
C LYS A 286 24.31 -6.47 -0.45
N ILE A 287 23.22 -6.35 0.33
CA ILE A 287 22.67 -5.07 0.74
C ILE A 287 23.20 -4.70 2.13
N TRP A 288 23.78 -3.53 2.26
CA TRP A 288 24.21 -2.98 3.53
C TRP A 288 22.99 -2.56 4.36
N PRO A 289 22.94 -2.85 5.67
CA PRO A 289 21.89 -2.32 6.54
C PRO A 289 22.04 -0.81 6.70
N LEU A 290 20.91 -0.10 6.77
CA LEU A 290 20.89 1.35 7.01
C LEU A 290 21.37 1.68 8.43
N LEU A 291 21.03 0.84 9.40
CA LEU A 291 21.46 0.94 10.79
C LEU A 291 22.58 -0.07 11.06
N CYS A 292 23.39 0.21 12.09
CA CYS A 292 24.53 -0.63 12.44
C CYS A 292 24.10 -2.10 12.72
N ASN A 293 24.91 -3.03 12.25
CA ASN A 293 24.77 -4.46 12.49
C ASN A 293 26.16 -5.09 12.64
N GLY A 294 26.29 -6.10 13.52
CA GLY A 294 27.57 -6.79 13.78
C GLY A 294 28.07 -7.62 12.59
N ASP A 295 27.16 -8.08 11.72
CA ASP A 295 27.47 -8.77 10.47
C ASP A 295 26.66 -8.16 9.31
N PRO A 296 27.15 -7.07 8.70
CA PRO A 296 26.43 -6.37 7.62
C PRO A 296 26.29 -7.22 6.34
N HIS A 297 27.10 -8.25 6.16
CA HIS A 297 27.07 -9.18 5.03
C HIS A 297 26.30 -10.47 5.33
N SER A 298 25.67 -10.59 6.51
CA SER A 298 24.80 -11.72 6.83
C SER A 298 23.72 -11.93 5.77
N GLY A 299 23.40 -13.20 5.48
CA GLY A 299 22.23 -13.59 4.68
C GLY A 299 20.93 -13.60 5.48
N ASP A 300 20.95 -13.20 6.75
CA ASP A 300 19.76 -13.10 7.58
C ASP A 300 19.08 -11.74 7.38
N ILE A 301 17.81 -11.77 6.97
CA ILE A 301 16.99 -10.57 6.73
C ILE A 301 16.84 -9.71 7.99
N ARG A 302 16.96 -10.32 9.19
CA ARG A 302 16.82 -9.62 10.47
C ARG A 302 17.92 -8.59 10.74
N LYS A 303 19.03 -8.64 9.96
CA LYS A 303 20.07 -7.60 10.02
C LYS A 303 19.55 -6.19 9.72
N PHE A 304 18.43 -6.08 9.01
CA PHE A 304 17.80 -4.80 8.69
C PHE A 304 16.85 -4.28 9.78
N GLU A 305 16.71 -5.01 10.88
CA GLU A 305 15.78 -4.70 11.97
C GLU A 305 16.47 -4.27 13.27
N THR A 306 17.75 -3.93 13.21
CA THR A 306 18.55 -3.49 14.36
C THR A 306 18.22 -2.03 14.75
N LEU A 307 16.99 -1.82 15.22
CA LEU A 307 16.46 -0.48 15.54
C LEU A 307 16.63 -0.07 17.02
N GLY A 308 16.96 -1.02 17.91
CA GLY A 308 16.93 -0.77 19.34
C GLY A 308 15.51 -0.73 19.92
N THR A 309 15.30 0.10 20.95
CA THR A 309 13.98 0.25 21.57
C THR A 309 13.01 0.91 20.59
N ARG A 310 11.85 0.30 20.40
CA ARG A 310 10.84 0.70 19.42
C ARG A 310 9.43 0.40 19.93
N SER A 311 8.41 0.76 19.18
CA SER A 311 7.01 0.48 19.54
C SER A 311 6.62 -0.94 19.13
N PHE A 312 6.84 -1.92 20.01
CA PHE A 312 6.37 -3.31 19.82
C PHE A 312 4.85 -3.42 19.68
N PRO A 313 4.02 -2.63 20.41
CA PRO A 313 2.58 -2.63 20.21
C PRO A 313 2.13 -2.37 18.77
N ILE A 314 2.79 -1.46 18.06
CA ILE A 314 2.53 -1.17 16.65
C ILE A 314 2.85 -2.39 15.79
N GLU A 315 4.00 -3.04 15.99
CA GLU A 315 4.38 -4.24 15.25
C GLU A 315 3.36 -5.36 15.48
N GLN A 316 2.98 -5.64 16.72
CA GLN A 316 1.99 -6.68 17.05
C GLN A 316 0.61 -6.41 16.44
N GLY A 317 0.21 -5.13 16.37
CA GLY A 317 -1.06 -4.73 15.74
C GLY A 317 -1.14 -5.03 14.24
N ILE A 318 -0.01 -5.22 13.54
CA ILE A 318 0.01 -5.62 12.13
C ILE A 318 -0.68 -6.98 11.92
N GLY A 319 -0.51 -7.91 12.86
CA GLY A 319 -1.10 -9.25 12.79
C GLY A 319 -2.63 -9.20 12.68
N GLU A 320 -3.28 -8.29 13.43
CA GLU A 320 -4.74 -8.12 13.37
C GLU A 320 -5.19 -7.45 12.08
N ALA A 321 -4.36 -6.57 11.50
CA ALA A 321 -4.67 -5.98 10.20
C ALA A 321 -4.61 -7.04 9.08
N ILE A 322 -3.66 -7.98 9.15
CA ILE A 322 -3.60 -9.11 8.22
C ILE A 322 -4.83 -10.01 8.38
N ASN A 323 -5.19 -10.38 9.62
CA ASN A 323 -6.38 -11.17 9.90
C ASN A 323 -7.65 -10.51 9.33
N PHE A 324 -7.78 -9.17 9.50
CA PHE A 324 -8.90 -8.41 8.96
C PHE A 324 -8.92 -8.40 7.43
N GLN A 325 -7.75 -8.24 6.78
CA GLN A 325 -7.59 -8.32 5.34
C GLN A 325 -8.00 -9.69 4.79
N GLU A 326 -7.54 -10.77 5.44
CA GLU A 326 -7.84 -12.15 5.04
C GLU A 326 -9.33 -12.48 5.21
N ALA A 327 -9.97 -11.97 6.26
CA ALA A 327 -11.40 -12.15 6.48
C ALA A 327 -12.25 -11.54 5.34
N ILE A 328 -11.88 -10.38 4.83
CA ILE A 328 -12.51 -9.76 3.67
C ILE A 328 -12.15 -10.55 2.38
N GLY A 329 -10.88 -10.91 2.23
CA GLY A 329 -10.28 -11.46 1.02
C GLY A 329 -9.71 -10.37 0.09
N ASN A 330 -8.47 -10.58 -0.38
CA ASN A 330 -7.74 -9.59 -1.18
C ASN A 330 -8.51 -9.18 -2.44
N LYS A 331 -9.00 -10.15 -3.19
CA LYS A 331 -9.73 -9.89 -4.44
C LYS A 331 -11.05 -9.14 -4.20
N ARG A 332 -11.81 -9.50 -3.17
CA ARG A 332 -13.06 -8.79 -2.82
C ARG A 332 -12.78 -7.33 -2.44
N LYS A 333 -11.71 -7.09 -1.68
CA LYS A 333 -11.31 -5.73 -1.32
C LYS A 333 -10.89 -4.92 -2.52
N GLU A 334 -10.06 -5.47 -3.40
CA GLU A 334 -9.64 -4.83 -4.65
C GLU A 334 -10.84 -4.41 -5.48
N GLU A 335 -11.77 -5.34 -5.76
CA GLU A 335 -12.95 -5.06 -6.57
C GLU A 335 -13.88 -4.05 -5.89
N ARG A 336 -14.05 -4.11 -4.55
CA ARG A 336 -14.82 -3.08 -3.84
C ARG A 336 -14.22 -1.70 -4.00
N ILE A 337 -12.94 -1.53 -3.79
CA ILE A 337 -12.31 -0.20 -3.85
C ILE A 337 -12.30 0.31 -5.30
N ARG A 338 -12.09 -0.57 -6.29
CA ARG A 338 -12.22 -0.24 -7.70
C ARG A 338 -13.65 0.18 -8.05
N TYR A 339 -14.66 -0.54 -7.56
CA TYR A 339 -16.07 -0.19 -7.71
C TYR A 339 -16.34 1.21 -7.16
N LEU A 340 -15.91 1.50 -5.91
CA LEU A 340 -16.10 2.81 -5.29
C LEU A 340 -15.43 3.93 -6.09
N LYS A 341 -14.20 3.72 -6.57
CA LYS A 341 -13.50 4.69 -7.44
C LYS A 341 -14.29 4.92 -8.74
N ASN A 342 -14.69 3.86 -9.43
CA ASN A 342 -15.39 3.96 -10.69
C ASN A 342 -16.80 4.54 -10.52
N TYR A 343 -17.48 4.29 -9.39
CA TYR A 343 -18.82 4.79 -9.09
C TYR A 343 -18.92 6.31 -9.17
N TRP A 344 -18.01 7.02 -8.54
CA TRP A 344 -18.02 8.48 -8.58
C TRP A 344 -17.33 9.02 -9.85
N ALA A 345 -16.21 8.44 -10.26
CA ALA A 345 -15.42 8.95 -11.36
C ALA A 345 -16.16 8.89 -12.70
N SER A 346 -16.92 7.81 -12.97
CA SER A 346 -17.75 7.71 -14.18
C SER A 346 -18.88 8.73 -14.22
N LYS A 347 -19.41 9.17 -13.07
CA LYS A 347 -20.43 10.21 -13.00
C LYS A 347 -19.84 11.60 -13.29
N VAL A 348 -18.69 11.92 -12.70
CA VAL A 348 -18.11 13.27 -12.83
C VAL A 348 -17.41 13.51 -14.17
N LYS A 349 -16.94 12.47 -14.87
CA LYS A 349 -16.27 12.64 -16.17
C LYS A 349 -17.18 13.24 -17.25
N GLU A 350 -18.51 13.13 -17.09
CA GLU A 350 -19.50 13.67 -18.01
C GLU A 350 -19.86 15.14 -17.70
N ILE A 351 -19.37 15.69 -16.56
CA ILE A 351 -19.64 17.08 -16.16
C ILE A 351 -18.73 18.01 -16.98
N PRO A 352 -19.28 19.02 -17.63
CA PRO A 352 -18.48 19.99 -18.38
C PRO A 352 -17.36 20.60 -17.51
N LYS A 353 -16.18 20.81 -18.10
CA LYS A 353 -14.96 21.33 -17.45
C LYS A 353 -14.30 20.38 -16.47
N VAL A 354 -14.87 19.23 -16.19
CA VAL A 354 -14.24 18.22 -15.33
C VAL A 354 -13.36 17.29 -16.16
N ARG A 355 -12.15 17.02 -15.69
CA ARG A 355 -11.21 16.06 -16.30
C ARG A 355 -10.73 15.04 -15.30
N LEU A 356 -10.65 13.78 -15.71
CA LEU A 356 -10.00 12.72 -14.95
C LEU A 356 -8.55 12.55 -15.43
N HIS A 357 -7.64 12.39 -14.48
CA HIS A 357 -6.22 12.13 -14.71
C HIS A 357 -5.85 10.66 -14.49
N THR A 358 -6.86 9.79 -14.45
CA THR A 358 -6.74 8.36 -14.14
C THR A 358 -7.60 7.55 -15.10
N SER A 359 -7.06 6.45 -15.59
CA SER A 359 -7.82 5.47 -16.37
C SER A 359 -8.91 4.83 -15.51
N LEU A 360 -10.08 4.54 -16.11
CA LEU A 360 -11.13 3.75 -15.44
C LEU A 360 -11.01 2.23 -15.70
N LYS A 361 -10.08 1.81 -16.58
CA LYS A 361 -9.83 0.39 -16.86
C LYS A 361 -9.12 -0.27 -15.67
N ALA A 362 -9.56 -1.46 -15.30
CA ALA A 362 -9.07 -2.21 -14.14
C ALA A 362 -7.55 -2.48 -14.19
N GLN A 363 -7.00 -2.69 -15.38
CA GLN A 363 -5.57 -2.94 -15.58
C GLN A 363 -4.70 -1.76 -15.16
N TYR A 364 -5.19 -0.52 -15.34
CA TYR A 364 -4.38 0.69 -15.20
C TYR A 364 -4.65 1.49 -13.93
N SER A 365 -5.64 1.10 -13.13
CA SER A 365 -5.95 1.80 -11.86
C SER A 365 -6.77 0.95 -10.90
N CYS A 366 -6.76 1.31 -9.61
CA CYS A 366 -7.61 0.70 -8.60
C CYS A 366 -8.29 1.77 -7.71
N ALA A 367 -7.63 2.21 -6.61
CA ALA A 367 -8.24 3.07 -5.59
C ALA A 367 -8.17 4.56 -5.90
N ILE A 368 -7.02 5.00 -6.41
CA ILE A 368 -6.68 6.42 -6.53
C ILE A 368 -7.21 6.97 -7.85
N CYS A 369 -7.80 8.16 -7.80
CA CYS A 369 -8.22 8.89 -9.00
C CYS A 369 -7.93 10.38 -8.85
N GLY A 370 -7.27 10.96 -9.86
CA GLY A 370 -7.06 12.40 -9.99
C GLY A 370 -8.21 13.05 -10.75
N VAL A 371 -8.70 14.18 -10.26
CA VAL A 371 -9.75 14.98 -10.90
C VAL A 371 -9.36 16.45 -10.89
N SER A 372 -9.67 17.17 -11.96
CA SER A 372 -9.52 18.63 -12.04
C SER A 372 -10.75 19.28 -12.64
N ILE A 373 -10.91 20.58 -12.40
CA ILE A 373 -11.94 21.42 -13.01
C ILE A 373 -11.21 22.55 -13.76
N ASP A 374 -11.51 22.73 -15.03
CA ASP A 374 -10.91 23.77 -15.84
C ASP A 374 -11.09 25.16 -15.19
N GLY A 375 -10.01 25.94 -15.14
CA GLY A 375 -10.00 27.24 -14.50
C GLY A 375 -9.90 27.21 -12.97
N MET A 376 -9.57 26.07 -12.36
CA MET A 376 -9.27 25.95 -10.93
C MET A 376 -7.90 25.32 -10.71
N THR A 377 -7.17 25.82 -9.73
CA THR A 377 -5.99 25.15 -9.21
C THR A 377 -6.39 23.96 -8.32
N PRO A 378 -5.54 22.92 -8.16
CA PRO A 378 -5.82 21.84 -7.23
C PRO A 378 -6.11 22.31 -5.80
N GLY A 379 -5.39 23.34 -5.33
CA GLY A 379 -5.60 23.91 -3.99
C GLY A 379 -6.96 24.58 -3.83
N GLU A 380 -7.44 25.30 -4.85
CA GLU A 380 -8.78 25.91 -4.82
C GLU A 380 -9.89 24.85 -4.79
N LEU A 381 -9.75 23.78 -5.59
CA LEU A 381 -10.73 22.70 -5.61
C LEU A 381 -10.73 21.93 -4.28
N ASP A 382 -9.56 21.56 -3.76
CA ASP A 382 -9.41 20.87 -2.46
C ASP A 382 -10.01 21.68 -1.31
N ASN A 383 -9.67 22.99 -1.25
CA ASN A 383 -10.23 23.91 -0.26
C ASN A 383 -11.77 24.05 -0.39
N ALA A 384 -12.31 24.13 -1.60
CA ALA A 384 -13.76 24.20 -1.82
C ALA A 384 -14.47 22.93 -1.35
N LEU A 385 -13.93 21.73 -1.69
CA LEU A 385 -14.44 20.44 -1.23
C LEU A 385 -14.46 20.36 0.29
N PHE A 386 -13.39 20.77 0.97
CA PHE A 386 -13.33 20.70 2.42
C PHE A 386 -14.19 21.74 3.12
N ASN A 387 -14.08 23.01 2.74
CA ASN A 387 -14.73 24.10 3.44
C ASN A 387 -16.26 24.07 3.30
N GLN A 388 -16.76 23.79 2.09
CA GLN A 388 -18.19 23.81 1.81
C GLN A 388 -18.88 22.48 2.05
N TYR A 389 -18.19 21.34 1.83
CA TYR A 389 -18.81 20.02 1.84
C TYR A 389 -18.23 19.05 2.89
N LYS A 390 -17.15 19.45 3.59
CA LYS A 390 -16.41 18.61 4.57
C LYS A 390 -15.86 17.31 3.95
N ILE A 391 -15.44 17.38 2.70
CA ILE A 391 -14.82 16.28 1.97
C ILE A 391 -13.30 16.52 1.99
N HIS A 392 -12.57 15.63 2.66
CA HIS A 392 -11.12 15.68 2.78
C HIS A 392 -10.47 14.91 1.62
N THR A 393 -9.79 15.64 0.77
CA THR A 393 -9.00 15.16 -0.37
C THR A 393 -7.57 15.68 -0.27
N VAL A 394 -6.81 15.72 -1.35
CA VAL A 394 -5.53 16.43 -1.40
C VAL A 394 -5.27 17.01 -2.77
N GLY A 395 -4.97 18.30 -2.81
CA GLY A 395 -4.50 19.00 -4.02
C GLY A 395 -3.06 18.59 -4.35
N ILE A 396 -2.84 18.13 -5.58
CA ILE A 396 -1.54 17.70 -6.11
C ILE A 396 -1.06 18.69 -7.15
N VAL A 397 0.14 19.22 -6.93
CA VAL A 397 0.95 19.92 -7.92
C VAL A 397 2.34 19.30 -7.88
N TRP A 398 2.63 18.43 -8.83
CA TRP A 398 3.88 17.68 -8.86
C TRP A 398 4.31 17.42 -10.31
N GLU A 399 5.45 18.03 -10.71
CA GLU A 399 5.94 17.97 -12.09
C GLU A 399 4.85 18.36 -13.11
N ASN A 400 4.48 17.46 -14.02
CA ASN A 400 3.41 17.66 -15.00
C ASN A 400 2.00 17.25 -14.50
N ILE A 401 1.84 16.94 -13.21
CA ILE A 401 0.56 16.52 -12.61
C ILE A 401 -0.05 17.70 -11.83
N SER A 402 -1.29 18.04 -12.17
CA SER A 402 -2.06 19.11 -11.50
C SER A 402 -3.52 18.65 -11.35
N CYS A 403 -3.88 18.11 -10.17
CA CYS A 403 -5.23 17.58 -9.91
C CYS A 403 -5.51 17.48 -8.41
N VAL A 404 -6.76 17.24 -8.05
CA VAL A 404 -7.13 16.76 -6.71
C VAL A 404 -7.16 15.24 -6.73
N ARG A 405 -6.45 14.62 -5.79
CA ARG A 405 -6.43 13.18 -5.61
C ARG A 405 -7.55 12.74 -4.67
N VAL A 406 -8.41 11.86 -5.15
CA VAL A 406 -9.50 11.23 -4.40
C VAL A 406 -9.19 9.76 -4.21
N THR A 407 -9.27 9.28 -2.97
CA THR A 407 -8.94 7.90 -2.61
C THR A 407 -9.95 7.34 -1.62
N PRO A 408 -11.01 6.64 -2.06
CA PRO A 408 -11.93 5.92 -1.19
C PRO A 408 -11.25 4.71 -0.53
N HIS A 409 -11.86 4.16 0.51
CA HIS A 409 -11.45 2.94 1.18
C HIS A 409 -12.68 2.03 1.43
N VAL A 410 -12.50 0.80 1.93
CA VAL A 410 -13.61 -0.16 2.16
C VAL A 410 -14.71 0.37 3.08
N TYR A 411 -14.40 1.30 3.98
CA TYR A 411 -15.38 1.93 4.87
C TYR A 411 -16.15 3.11 4.22
N THR A 412 -15.74 3.57 3.03
CA THR A 412 -16.41 4.66 2.31
C THR A 412 -17.80 4.20 1.83
N LYS A 413 -18.81 5.01 2.12
CA LYS A 413 -20.21 4.74 1.74
C LYS A 413 -20.51 5.33 0.36
N LEU A 414 -21.48 4.76 -0.36
CA LEU A 414 -21.93 5.35 -1.63
C LEU A 414 -22.50 6.76 -1.42
N ALA A 415 -23.20 7.02 -0.32
CA ALA A 415 -23.69 8.34 0.03
C ALA A 415 -22.57 9.40 0.16
N ASP A 416 -21.38 9.02 0.62
CA ASP A 416 -20.22 9.90 0.69
C ASP A 416 -19.74 10.27 -0.73
N LEU A 417 -19.77 9.30 -1.64
CA LEU A 417 -19.38 9.49 -3.04
C LEU A 417 -20.43 10.26 -3.84
N ASP A 418 -21.74 10.06 -3.56
CA ASP A 418 -22.80 10.89 -4.15
C ASP A 418 -22.67 12.35 -3.72
N LYS A 419 -22.29 12.61 -2.47
CA LYS A 419 -21.98 13.96 -1.99
C LYS A 419 -20.76 14.57 -2.69
N LEU A 420 -19.72 13.75 -2.97
CA LEU A 420 -18.56 14.18 -3.76
C LEU A 420 -18.98 14.57 -5.19
N VAL A 421 -19.77 13.73 -5.86
CA VAL A 421 -20.27 14.00 -7.22
C VAL A 421 -21.06 15.31 -7.24
N TYR A 422 -21.99 15.48 -6.32
CA TYR A 422 -22.77 16.70 -6.16
C TYR A 422 -21.88 17.93 -5.94
N ALA A 423 -20.89 17.82 -5.04
CA ALA A 423 -19.96 18.91 -4.75
C ALA A 423 -19.18 19.34 -6.02
N ILE A 424 -18.61 18.36 -6.76
CA ILE A 424 -17.88 18.64 -8.00
C ILE A 424 -18.79 19.31 -9.03
N GLU A 425 -20.01 18.82 -9.21
CA GLU A 425 -20.99 19.41 -10.13
C GLU A 425 -21.29 20.88 -9.78
N LYS A 426 -21.57 21.18 -8.51
CA LYS A 426 -21.86 22.54 -8.05
C LYS A 426 -20.67 23.48 -8.21
N ILE A 427 -19.46 23.01 -7.86
CA ILE A 427 -18.24 23.80 -8.01
C ILE A 427 -17.96 24.08 -9.49
N ALA A 428 -18.06 23.07 -10.38
CA ALA A 428 -17.85 23.24 -11.80
C ALA A 428 -18.87 24.22 -12.44
N SER A 429 -20.13 24.13 -12.02
CA SER A 429 -21.21 25.01 -12.52
C SER A 429 -21.10 26.46 -12.04
N SER A 430 -20.50 26.71 -10.88
CA SER A 430 -20.30 28.06 -10.32
C SER A 430 -19.21 28.86 -11.03
N LYS A 431 -18.31 28.19 -11.74
CA LYS A 431 -17.27 28.87 -12.54
C LYS A 431 -17.87 29.36 -13.86
N LYS A 432 -18.13 30.67 -13.93
CA LYS A 432 -18.51 31.35 -15.20
C LYS A 432 -17.39 31.11 -16.23
N SER A 433 -17.82 30.97 -17.48
CA SER A 433 -16.95 30.86 -18.66
C SER A 433 -16.01 32.05 -18.77
#